data_4eb416d5ef27e4c7992bac57ff129803
#
_entry.id   4eb416d5ef27e4c7992bac57ff129803
#
_cell.length_a   1.000
_cell.length_b   1.000
_cell.length_c   1.000
_cell.angle_alpha   90.00
_cell.angle_beta   90.00
_cell.angle_gamma   90.00
#
_symmetry.space_group_name_H-M   'P 1'
#
loop_
_entity.id
_entity.type
_entity.pdbx_description
1 polymer ?
#
loop_
_entity_poly.entity_id
_entity_poly.type
_entity_poly.pdbx_seq_one_letter_code
_entity_poly.pdbx_strand_id
1 'polypeptide(L)'
;IEIVFKETFILFDGIYGNITHEDPKERQHVAGSLETRMPGIFWCNYFGKKYIDFLGENQILSAPWFKVEKIEDKVLIGYLDESPLSQEILENDFLANNIKAHLGLDSFGDPEEERWNEAQGNYDVYQVKNVPKLFDS
;
A
#
# COMPACT_ATOMS: atom_id res chain seq x y z
N ILE A 1 15.50 12.00 4.24
CA ILE A 1 14.17 11.64 4.75
C ILE A 1 13.93 10.13 4.61
N GLU A 2 14.19 9.56 3.44
CA GLU A 2 13.99 8.12 3.22
C GLU A 2 14.81 7.24 4.16
N ILE A 3 16.08 7.58 4.40
CA ILE A 3 16.96 6.81 5.30
C ILE A 3 16.42 6.86 6.73
N VAL A 4 16.01 8.03 7.20
CA VAL A 4 15.44 8.19 8.55
C VAL A 4 14.14 7.41 8.69
N PHE A 5 13.27 7.44 7.68
CA PHE A 5 12.01 6.68 7.67
C PHE A 5 12.28 5.18 7.73
N LYS A 6 13.22 4.68 6.91
CA LYS A 6 13.61 3.26 6.88
C LYS A 6 14.11 2.79 8.27
N GLU A 7 15.04 3.51 8.86
CA GLU A 7 15.61 3.16 10.16
C GLU A 7 14.55 3.21 11.27
N THR A 8 13.68 4.22 11.27
CA THR A 8 12.59 4.34 12.23
C THR A 8 11.60 3.20 12.09
N PHE A 9 11.22 2.84 10.86
CA PHE A 9 10.29 1.76 10.60
C PHE A 9 10.81 0.42 11.13
N ILE A 10 12.10 0.13 10.89
CA ILE A 10 12.74 -1.10 11.38
C ILE A 10 12.84 -1.10 12.89
N LEU A 11 13.28 0.00 13.49
CA LEU A 11 13.51 0.13 14.93
C LEU A 11 12.21 -0.07 15.73
N PHE A 12 11.09 0.47 15.25
CA PHE A 12 9.80 0.41 15.94
C PHE A 12 8.89 -0.73 15.44
N ASP A 13 9.43 -1.66 14.66
CA ASP A 13 8.70 -2.83 14.15
C ASP A 13 7.40 -2.43 13.43
N GLY A 14 7.53 -1.52 12.48
CA GLY A 14 6.39 -0.98 11.74
C GLY A 14 5.58 -2.06 11.02
N ILE A 15 4.26 -1.87 10.95
CA ILE A 15 3.34 -2.78 10.26
C ILE A 15 3.31 -2.47 8.77
N TYR A 16 3.10 -1.20 8.44
CA TYR A 16 3.07 -0.70 7.08
C TYR A 16 3.50 0.76 7.07
N GLY A 17 4.12 1.19 5.99
CA GLY A 17 4.48 2.58 5.78
C GLY A 17 4.63 2.89 4.30
N ASN A 18 4.58 4.15 3.95
CA ASN A 18 4.79 4.57 2.57
C ASN A 18 5.42 5.96 2.50
N ILE A 19 6.04 6.22 1.35
CA ILE A 19 6.49 7.56 0.96
C ILE A 19 5.79 7.87 -0.37
N THR A 20 5.09 8.98 -0.43
CA THR A 20 4.30 9.35 -1.60
C THR A 20 4.20 10.86 -1.77
N HIS A 21 3.88 11.29 -2.98
CA HIS A 21 3.42 12.64 -3.26
C HIS A 21 1.91 12.74 -2.94
N GLU A 22 1.43 13.96 -2.73
CA GLU A 22 0.03 14.22 -2.39
C GLU A 22 -0.95 13.76 -3.48
N ASP A 23 -0.62 13.98 -4.74
CA ASP A 23 -1.51 13.64 -5.86
C ASP A 23 -1.86 12.14 -5.93
N PRO A 24 -0.90 11.19 -5.94
CA PRO A 24 -1.23 9.78 -5.85
C PRO A 24 -2.00 9.40 -4.59
N LYS A 25 -1.67 10.02 -3.46
CA LYS A 25 -2.34 9.80 -2.19
C LYS A 25 -3.83 10.17 -2.28
N GLU A 26 -4.15 11.31 -2.88
CA GLU A 26 -5.53 11.74 -3.07
C GLU A 26 -6.30 10.82 -4.02
N ARG A 27 -5.69 10.42 -5.14
CA ARG A 27 -6.33 9.53 -6.12
C ARG A 27 -6.68 8.17 -5.53
N GLN A 28 -5.86 7.66 -4.62
CA GLN A 28 -6.03 6.35 -3.98
C GLN A 28 -6.75 6.41 -2.64
N HIS A 29 -7.20 7.60 -2.23
CA HIS A 29 -7.85 7.76 -0.93
C HIS A 29 -9.15 6.98 -0.84
N VAL A 30 -9.27 6.19 0.22
CA VAL A 30 -10.49 5.50 0.62
C VAL A 30 -10.61 5.58 2.15
N ALA A 31 -11.83 5.68 2.66
CA ALA A 31 -12.06 5.76 4.11
C ALA A 31 -11.83 4.42 4.79
N GLY A 32 -11.49 4.45 6.08
CA GLY A 32 -11.29 3.25 6.89
C GLY A 32 -9.89 3.17 7.49
N SER A 33 -9.59 2.02 8.02
CA SER A 33 -8.32 1.73 8.68
C SER A 33 -7.62 0.53 8.05
N LEU A 34 -6.40 0.24 8.50
CA LEU A 34 -5.66 -0.94 8.06
C LEU A 34 -6.37 -2.26 8.40
N GLU A 35 -7.32 -2.25 9.34
CA GLU A 35 -8.13 -3.42 9.68
C GLU A 35 -9.29 -3.66 8.72
N THR A 36 -9.67 -2.66 7.93
CA THR A 36 -10.78 -2.76 6.98
C THR A 36 -10.32 -3.02 5.55
N ARG A 37 -9.11 -2.61 5.22
CA ARG A 37 -8.49 -2.83 3.92
C ARG A 37 -7.02 -2.46 3.93
N MET A 38 -6.30 -2.88 2.90
CA MET A 38 -4.95 -2.39 2.69
C MET A 38 -4.97 -0.94 2.17
N PRO A 39 -4.00 -0.13 2.56
CA PRO A 39 -3.80 1.19 1.94
C PRO A 39 -3.46 1.02 0.46
N GLY A 40 -3.43 2.10 -0.29
CA GLY A 40 -3.01 2.09 -1.68
C GLY A 40 -1.55 1.64 -1.84
N ILE A 41 -1.11 1.57 -3.08
CA ILE A 41 0.30 1.33 -3.42
C ILE A 41 0.88 2.66 -3.91
N PHE A 42 1.99 3.07 -3.31
CA PHE A 42 2.59 4.38 -3.51
C PHE A 42 4.01 4.25 -4.06
N TRP A 43 4.73 5.37 -4.23
CA TRP A 43 6.08 5.32 -4.76
C TRP A 43 6.98 4.37 -3.98
N CYS A 44 6.95 4.43 -2.65
CA CYS A 44 7.73 3.55 -1.79
C CYS A 44 6.81 2.94 -0.73
N ASN A 45 6.85 1.61 -0.59
CA ASN A 45 5.97 0.87 0.30
C ASN A 45 6.80 -0.01 1.22
N TYR A 46 6.60 0.14 2.53
CA TYR A 46 7.25 -0.66 3.56
C TYR A 46 6.25 -1.69 4.10
N PHE A 47 6.60 -2.97 3.97
CA PHE A 47 5.79 -4.08 4.47
C PHE A 47 6.47 -4.69 5.68
N GLY A 48 5.87 -4.57 6.86
CA GLY A 48 6.31 -5.24 8.06
C GLY A 48 5.86 -6.69 8.10
N LYS A 49 6.24 -7.41 9.16
CA LYS A 49 6.02 -8.85 9.27
C LYS A 49 4.55 -9.27 9.07
N LYS A 50 3.60 -8.53 9.63
CA LYS A 50 2.17 -8.90 9.52
C LYS A 50 1.67 -8.86 8.08
N TYR A 51 2.12 -7.88 7.29
CA TYR A 51 1.79 -7.82 5.86
C TYR A 51 2.55 -8.86 5.05
N ILE A 52 3.80 -9.15 5.41
CA ILE A 52 4.57 -10.22 4.76
C ILE A 52 3.89 -11.57 4.99
N ASP A 53 3.46 -11.84 6.21
CA ASP A 53 2.76 -13.08 6.55
C ASP A 53 1.40 -13.19 5.84
N PHE A 54 0.70 -12.08 5.72
CA PHE A 54 -0.62 -12.02 5.08
C PHE A 54 -0.54 -12.15 3.55
N LEU A 55 0.32 -11.37 2.90
CA LEU A 55 0.45 -11.36 1.44
C LEU A 55 1.33 -12.49 0.91
N GLY A 56 2.29 -12.93 1.71
CA GLY A 56 3.32 -13.87 1.30
C GLY A 56 4.58 -13.17 0.79
N GLU A 57 5.74 -13.54 1.35
CA GLU A 57 7.02 -12.96 0.95
C GLU A 57 7.27 -13.09 -0.56
N ASN A 58 7.07 -14.30 -1.10
CA ASN A 58 7.29 -14.56 -2.52
C ASN A 58 6.32 -13.74 -3.39
N GLN A 59 5.10 -13.55 -2.94
CA GLN A 59 4.10 -12.77 -3.65
C GLN A 59 4.51 -11.30 -3.73
N ILE A 60 5.05 -10.75 -2.64
CA ILE A 60 5.55 -9.37 -2.63
C ILE A 60 6.79 -9.26 -3.51
N LEU A 61 7.77 -10.16 -3.36
CA LEU A 61 9.03 -10.10 -4.09
C LEU A 61 8.85 -10.29 -5.61
N SER A 62 7.86 -11.06 -6.03
CA SER A 62 7.61 -11.34 -7.45
C SER A 62 6.74 -10.29 -8.16
N ALA A 63 6.20 -9.31 -7.44
CA ALA A 63 5.42 -8.25 -8.03
C ALA A 63 6.27 -7.37 -8.97
N PRO A 64 5.66 -6.68 -9.95
CA PRO A 64 6.42 -5.91 -10.96
C PRO A 64 6.89 -4.54 -10.43
N TRP A 65 7.64 -4.56 -9.32
CA TRP A 65 8.28 -3.38 -8.77
C TRP A 65 9.40 -2.88 -9.68
N PHE A 66 9.67 -1.58 -9.66
CA PHE A 66 10.91 -1.02 -10.19
C PHE A 66 12.11 -1.56 -9.42
N LYS A 67 11.99 -1.63 -8.10
CA LYS A 67 13.00 -2.16 -7.19
C LYS A 67 12.32 -2.72 -5.95
N VAL A 68 12.83 -3.82 -5.41
CA VAL A 68 12.38 -4.37 -4.13
C VAL A 68 13.59 -4.75 -3.29
N GLU A 69 13.54 -4.44 -2.00
CA GLU A 69 14.60 -4.73 -1.04
C GLU A 69 14.06 -5.55 0.13
N LYS A 70 14.87 -6.47 0.64
CA LYS A 70 14.60 -7.20 1.88
C LYS A 70 15.62 -6.79 2.93
N ILE A 71 15.14 -6.33 4.09
CA ILE A 71 15.98 -5.82 5.17
C ILE A 71 15.87 -6.73 6.38
N GLU A 72 16.98 -7.35 6.77
CA GLU A 72 17.14 -8.15 8.00
C GLU A 72 16.07 -9.24 8.19
N ASP A 73 15.54 -9.80 7.12
CA ASP A 73 14.44 -10.78 7.13
C ASP A 73 13.14 -10.29 7.80
N LYS A 74 13.02 -8.98 8.04
CA LYS A 74 11.91 -8.39 8.78
C LYS A 74 11.02 -7.48 7.95
N VAL A 75 11.58 -6.81 6.94
CA VAL A 75 10.89 -5.77 6.18
C VAL A 75 11.16 -5.95 4.69
N LEU A 76 10.10 -5.83 3.90
CA LEU A 76 10.20 -5.74 2.44
C LEU A 76 9.84 -4.30 2.03
N ILE A 77 10.62 -3.74 1.11
CA ILE A 77 10.42 -2.38 0.61
C ILE A 77 10.27 -2.45 -0.90
N GLY A 78 9.12 -2.03 -1.41
CA GLY A 78 8.83 -1.99 -2.84
C GLY A 78 8.74 -0.57 -3.37
N TYR A 79 9.41 -0.31 -4.50
CA TYR A 79 9.43 0.99 -5.18
C TYR A 79 8.71 0.88 -6.53
N LEU A 80 7.81 1.80 -6.82
CA LEU A 80 7.08 1.81 -8.10
C LEU A 80 7.91 2.34 -9.26
N ASP A 81 8.78 3.31 -9.00
CA ASP A 81 9.57 3.99 -10.02
C ASP A 81 10.84 4.57 -9.40
N GLU A 82 11.70 5.12 -10.23
CA GLU A 82 12.97 5.72 -9.82
C GLU A 82 12.77 6.91 -8.89
N SER A 83 11.72 7.72 -9.13
CA SER A 83 11.46 8.95 -8.37
C SER A 83 9.99 9.08 -7.99
N PRO A 84 9.68 9.59 -6.78
CA PRO A 84 8.30 9.90 -6.40
C PRO A 84 7.69 11.04 -7.22
N LEU A 85 8.52 11.78 -7.94
CA LEU A 85 8.11 12.92 -8.76
C LEU A 85 8.10 12.61 -10.26
N SER A 86 8.26 11.35 -10.64
CA SER A 86 8.19 10.97 -12.06
C SER A 86 6.78 11.18 -12.60
N GLN A 87 6.69 11.43 -13.89
CA GLN A 87 5.40 11.64 -14.58
C GLN A 87 4.47 10.41 -14.40
N GLU A 88 5.02 9.20 -14.48
CA GLU A 88 4.27 7.96 -14.29
C GLU A 88 3.64 7.85 -12.90
N ILE A 89 4.27 8.45 -11.88
CA ILE A 89 3.74 8.47 -10.52
C ILE A 89 2.74 9.61 -10.32
N LEU A 90 3.05 10.82 -10.81
CA LEU A 90 2.22 11.99 -10.57
C LEU A 90 0.92 12.01 -11.38
N GLU A 91 0.93 11.47 -12.59
CA GLU A 91 -0.19 11.63 -13.51
C GLU A 91 -1.13 10.42 -13.61
N ASN A 92 -0.70 9.21 -13.19
CA ASN A 92 -1.55 8.04 -13.28
C ASN A 92 -1.21 6.97 -12.25
N ASP A 93 -2.11 5.99 -12.10
CA ASP A 93 -1.98 4.89 -11.14
C ASP A 93 -1.70 3.54 -11.82
N PHE A 94 -1.22 3.53 -13.06
CA PHE A 94 -0.99 2.32 -13.82
C PHE A 94 -0.02 1.36 -13.12
N LEU A 95 1.13 1.89 -12.64
CA LEU A 95 2.12 1.09 -11.92
C LEU A 95 1.55 0.55 -10.60
N ALA A 96 0.87 1.40 -9.84
CA ALA A 96 0.24 1.01 -8.58
C ALA A 96 -0.83 -0.08 -8.82
N ASN A 97 -1.65 0.06 -9.84
CA ASN A 97 -2.70 -0.90 -10.17
C ASN A 97 -2.14 -2.25 -10.59
N ASN A 98 -1.01 -2.30 -11.28
CA ASN A 98 -0.32 -3.54 -11.62
C ASN A 98 0.14 -4.29 -10.36
N ILE A 99 0.67 -3.56 -9.39
CA ILE A 99 1.07 -4.15 -8.10
C ILE A 99 -0.14 -4.66 -7.35
N LYS A 100 -1.22 -3.86 -7.24
CA LYS A 100 -2.46 -4.28 -6.57
C LYS A 100 -3.04 -5.55 -7.19
N ALA A 101 -3.06 -5.62 -8.52
CA ALA A 101 -3.55 -6.80 -9.22
C ALA A 101 -2.72 -8.04 -8.90
N HIS A 102 -1.40 -7.89 -8.81
CA HIS A 102 -0.50 -8.99 -8.45
C HIS A 102 -0.68 -9.43 -7.00
N LEU A 103 -0.83 -8.49 -6.08
CA LEU A 103 -0.98 -8.78 -4.64
C LEU A 103 -2.40 -9.26 -4.28
N GLY A 104 -3.39 -8.96 -5.11
CA GLY A 104 -4.78 -9.35 -4.89
C GLY A 104 -5.70 -8.14 -4.70
N LEU A 105 -6.51 -7.84 -5.71
CA LEU A 105 -7.44 -6.71 -5.68
C LEU A 105 -8.44 -6.78 -4.52
N ASP A 106 -8.75 -7.98 -4.05
CA ASP A 106 -9.70 -8.20 -2.94
C ASP A 106 -9.22 -7.60 -1.62
N SER A 107 -7.95 -7.22 -1.51
CA SER A 107 -7.38 -6.61 -0.29
C SER A 107 -7.43 -5.09 -0.32
N PHE A 108 -7.71 -4.47 -1.47
CA PHE A 108 -7.70 -3.01 -1.65
C PHE A 108 -9.12 -2.49 -1.85
N GLY A 109 -9.41 -1.31 -1.30
CA GLY A 109 -10.64 -0.60 -1.62
C GLY A 109 -10.60 0.00 -3.02
N ASP A 110 -11.76 0.32 -3.56
CA ASP A 110 -11.89 1.00 -4.85
C ASP A 110 -12.20 2.49 -4.60
N PRO A 111 -11.24 3.40 -4.89
CA PRO A 111 -11.47 4.83 -4.68
C PRO A 111 -12.61 5.41 -5.53
N GLU A 112 -12.83 4.88 -6.73
CA GLU A 112 -13.91 5.36 -7.59
C GLU A 112 -15.28 4.95 -7.06
N GLU A 113 -15.42 3.71 -6.62
CA GLU A 113 -16.64 3.22 -5.99
C GLU A 113 -16.96 4.00 -4.72
N GLU A 114 -15.96 4.28 -3.90
CA GLU A 114 -16.16 5.05 -2.69
C GLU A 114 -16.61 6.48 -2.98
N ARG A 115 -15.99 7.17 -3.94
CA ARG A 115 -16.44 8.50 -4.36
C ARG A 115 -17.86 8.49 -4.89
N TRP A 116 -18.22 7.46 -5.65
CA TRP A 116 -19.59 7.30 -6.14
C TRP A 116 -20.58 7.12 -4.99
N ASN A 117 -20.27 6.28 -4.02
CA ASN A 117 -21.10 6.04 -2.84
C ASN A 117 -21.28 7.31 -2.01
N GLU A 118 -20.22 8.08 -1.79
CA GLU A 118 -20.28 9.36 -1.09
C GLU A 118 -21.21 10.36 -1.82
N ALA A 119 -21.13 10.42 -3.13
CA ALA A 119 -21.99 11.27 -3.94
C ALA A 119 -23.48 10.88 -3.83
N GLN A 120 -23.77 9.61 -3.51
CA GLN A 120 -25.14 9.11 -3.24
C GLN A 120 -25.57 9.28 -1.77
N GLY A 121 -24.72 9.87 -0.92
CA GLY A 121 -24.98 10.04 0.51
C GLY A 121 -24.71 8.80 1.36
N ASN A 122 -24.03 7.80 0.81
CA ASN A 122 -23.66 6.60 1.53
C ASN A 122 -22.21 6.74 2.03
N TYR A 123 -22.06 6.92 3.34
CA TYR A 123 -20.75 7.11 3.98
C TYR A 123 -20.28 5.87 4.75
N ASP A 124 -20.92 4.73 4.56
CA ASP A 124 -20.50 3.48 5.19
C ASP A 124 -19.13 3.05 4.65
N VAL A 125 -18.28 2.56 5.55
CA VAL A 125 -16.94 2.10 5.16
C VAL A 125 -17.05 0.87 4.26
N TYR A 126 -16.45 0.95 3.10
CA TYR A 126 -16.38 -0.17 2.16
C TYR A 126 -15.57 -1.32 2.76
N GLN A 127 -16.20 -2.48 2.89
CA GLN A 127 -15.56 -3.68 3.45
C GLN A 127 -14.90 -4.49 2.34
N VAL A 128 -13.58 -4.60 2.35
CA VAL A 128 -12.89 -5.52 1.46
C VAL A 128 -12.96 -6.95 2.00
N LYS A 129 -12.79 -7.93 1.12
CA LYS A 129 -12.96 -9.34 1.47
C LYS A 129 -11.76 -9.94 2.20
N ASN A 130 -10.59 -9.38 1.98
CA ASN A 130 -9.34 -9.99 2.41
C ASN A 130 -8.43 -8.94 3.05
N VAL A 131 -8.37 -8.92 4.37
CA VAL A 131 -7.55 -7.98 5.14
C VAL A 131 -6.73 -8.73 6.19
N PRO A 132 -5.53 -8.23 6.53
CA PRO A 132 -4.75 -8.85 7.58
C PRO A 132 -5.37 -8.62 8.96
N LYS A 133 -5.20 -9.59 9.83
CA LYS A 133 -5.54 -9.43 11.24
C LYS A 133 -4.34 -8.78 11.94
N LEU A 134 -4.41 -7.49 12.19
CA LEU A 134 -3.28 -6.71 12.70
C LEU A 134 -3.14 -6.76 14.22
N PHE A 135 -4.26 -6.91 14.92
CA PHE A 135 -4.28 -6.91 16.37
C PHE A 135 -5.00 -8.14 16.89
N ASP A 136 -4.47 -8.72 17.95
CA ASP A 136 -5.14 -9.81 18.65
C ASP A 136 -6.29 -9.21 19.47
N SER A 137 -7.46 -9.78 19.30
CA SER A 137 -8.65 -9.36 20.04
C SER A 137 -8.79 -10.14 21.34
#